data_6458aea1c26bfd3e1539e44948226974
#
_entry.id   6458aea1c26bfd3e1539e44948226974
#
_cell.length_a   1.000
_cell.length_b   1.000
_cell.length_c   1.000
_cell.angle_alpha   90.00
_cell.angle_beta   90.00
_cell.angle_gamma   90.00
#
_symmetry.space_group_name_H-M   'P 1'
#
loop_
_entity.id
_entity.type
_entity.pdbx_description
1 polymer ?
#
loop_
_entity_poly.entity_id
_entity_poly.type
_entity_poly.pdbx_seq_one_letter_code
_entity_poly.pdbx_strand_id
1 'polypeptide(L)'
;MSGIYNAGGKTACEHTDIGEDMESTKIKVAKFGGSSLADAAQFRKVKEIVESDPTRRYVVPSAPGRRSSGDEKVTDLLYCCYGRAVNGENYKEVLERIRARYEEIIRELHLGVTLDRQFAVIEDAFLAGAGEEYAASRGEYLNAI
;
A
#
# COMPACT_ATOMS: atom_id res chain seq x y z
N MET A 1 -34.76 33.92 -76.13
CA MET A 1 -33.73 32.93 -76.49
C MET A 1 -32.73 32.85 -75.36
N SER A 2 -32.57 31.61 -74.85
CA SER A 2 -31.43 31.06 -74.14
C SER A 2 -31.02 31.81 -72.87
N GLY A 3 -31.28 31.40 -71.70
CA GLY A 3 -31.14 30.14 -70.98
C GLY A 3 -29.67 29.83 -70.64
N ILE A 4 -29.17 30.10 -69.48
CA ILE A 4 -28.20 29.15 -68.79
C ILE A 4 -28.28 29.33 -67.30
N TYR A 5 -28.70 28.25 -66.67
CA TYR A 5 -28.56 28.00 -65.24
C TYR A 5 -27.11 27.71 -64.89
N ASN A 6 -26.66 28.16 -63.76
CA ASN A 6 -25.59 27.44 -63.08
C ASN A 6 -25.86 27.44 -61.53
N ALA A 7 -26.23 26.31 -61.09
CA ALA A 7 -26.36 25.95 -59.66
C ALA A 7 -25.02 25.40 -59.18
N GLY A 8 -24.64 25.68 -57.97
CA GLY A 8 -23.52 24.97 -57.36
C GLY A 8 -22.92 25.65 -56.14
N GLY A 9 -23.76 26.03 -55.20
CA GLY A 9 -23.26 26.29 -53.84
C GLY A 9 -23.03 24.99 -53.09
N LYS A 10 -21.78 24.52 -53.00
CA LYS A 10 -21.38 23.50 -52.06
C LYS A 10 -21.05 24.19 -50.74
N THR A 11 -21.95 24.10 -49.78
CA THR A 11 -21.65 24.37 -48.38
C THR A 11 -20.74 23.26 -47.90
N ALA A 12 -19.45 23.58 -47.72
CA ALA A 12 -18.52 22.73 -46.97
C ALA A 12 -18.95 22.78 -45.51
N CYS A 13 -19.45 21.64 -44.99
CA CYS A 13 -19.50 21.43 -43.57
C CYS A 13 -18.05 21.25 -43.07
N GLU A 14 -17.52 22.28 -42.44
CA GLU A 14 -16.33 22.12 -41.60
C GLU A 14 -16.67 21.20 -40.44
N HIS A 15 -16.29 19.94 -40.58
CA HIS A 15 -16.16 19.07 -39.44
C HIS A 15 -14.96 19.59 -38.62
N THR A 16 -15.25 20.35 -37.57
CA THR A 16 -14.31 20.54 -36.48
C THR A 16 -14.18 19.20 -35.79
N ASP A 17 -13.13 18.51 -36.15
CA ASP A 17 -12.64 17.30 -35.45
C ASP A 17 -12.10 17.77 -34.12
N ILE A 18 -12.99 17.87 -33.10
CA ILE A 18 -12.60 17.96 -31.71
C ILE A 18 -12.22 16.55 -31.30
N GLY A 19 -11.08 16.08 -31.78
CA GLY A 19 -10.35 14.97 -31.22
C GLY A 19 -9.87 15.42 -29.85
N GLU A 20 -10.76 15.35 -28.84
CA GLU A 20 -10.32 15.28 -27.48
C GLU A 20 -9.55 13.96 -27.35
N ASP A 21 -8.22 14.06 -27.39
CA ASP A 21 -7.33 13.04 -26.88
C ASP A 21 -7.68 12.84 -25.39
N MET A 22 -8.71 12.05 -25.15
CA MET A 22 -8.89 11.36 -23.87
C MET A 22 -7.72 10.37 -23.75
N GLU A 23 -6.54 10.90 -23.43
CA GLU A 23 -5.45 10.09 -22.94
C GLU A 23 -5.99 9.38 -21.70
N SER A 24 -6.42 8.14 -21.89
CA SER A 24 -6.87 7.26 -20.83
C SER A 24 -5.74 7.19 -19.81
N THR A 25 -5.85 7.98 -18.75
CA THR A 25 -4.88 8.01 -17.64
C THR A 25 -4.89 6.63 -17.01
N LYS A 26 -3.97 5.77 -17.45
CA LYS A 26 -3.86 4.39 -16.95
C LYS A 26 -3.52 4.43 -15.47
N ILE A 27 -4.49 4.07 -14.64
CA ILE A 27 -4.28 3.92 -13.20
C ILE A 27 -3.26 2.82 -12.96
N LYS A 28 -2.24 3.13 -12.13
CA LYS A 28 -1.20 2.19 -11.73
C LYS A 28 -1.42 1.72 -10.30
N VAL A 29 -1.17 0.43 -10.11
CA VAL A 29 -1.04 -0.19 -8.78
C VAL A 29 0.44 -0.33 -8.48
N ALA A 30 0.91 0.22 -7.37
CA ALA A 30 2.30 0.12 -6.92
C ALA A 30 2.39 -0.85 -5.73
N LYS A 31 3.16 -1.93 -5.88
CA LYS A 31 3.44 -2.88 -4.79
C LYS A 31 4.85 -2.65 -4.26
N PHE A 32 4.97 -2.54 -2.93
CA PHE A 32 6.25 -2.40 -2.24
C PHE A 32 6.52 -3.62 -1.36
N GLY A 33 7.67 -4.26 -1.57
CA GLY A 33 8.12 -5.40 -0.78
C GLY A 33 8.64 -4.99 0.60
N GLY A 34 8.81 -5.95 1.49
CA GLY A 34 9.20 -5.71 2.88
C GLY A 34 10.51 -4.94 3.05
N SER A 35 11.51 -5.16 2.21
CA SER A 35 12.77 -4.41 2.23
C SER A 35 12.60 -2.92 1.93
N SER A 36 11.59 -2.57 1.11
CA SER A 36 11.24 -1.19 0.81
C SER A 36 10.43 -0.52 1.92
N LEU A 37 10.04 -1.27 2.95
CA LEU A 37 9.22 -0.82 4.08
C LEU A 37 9.88 -1.21 5.41
N ALA A 38 11.20 -1.45 5.39
CA ALA A 38 11.91 -1.96 6.54
C ALA A 38 12.05 -0.93 7.69
N ASP A 39 12.11 0.34 7.37
CA ASP A 39 12.30 1.46 8.30
C ASP A 39 11.76 2.77 7.72
N ALA A 40 11.75 3.84 8.52
CA ALA A 40 11.26 5.14 8.12
C ALA A 40 12.00 5.76 6.94
N ALA A 41 13.30 5.47 6.76
CA ALA A 41 14.08 5.97 5.63
C ALA A 41 13.59 5.34 4.32
N GLN A 42 13.25 4.06 4.34
CA GLN A 42 12.66 3.37 3.20
C GLN A 42 11.23 3.87 2.91
N PHE A 43 10.41 4.12 3.94
CA PHE A 43 9.09 4.72 3.76
C PHE A 43 9.14 6.09 3.07
N ARG A 44 10.12 6.95 3.42
CA ARG A 44 10.30 8.25 2.73
C ARG A 44 10.58 8.06 1.23
N LYS A 45 11.41 7.08 0.85
CA LYS A 45 11.65 6.75 -0.57
C LYS A 45 10.40 6.24 -1.27
N VAL A 46 9.62 5.39 -0.59
CA VAL A 46 8.34 4.91 -1.12
C VAL A 46 7.39 6.07 -1.36
N LYS A 47 7.29 7.02 -0.41
CA LYS A 47 6.49 8.24 -0.57
C LYS A 47 6.92 9.03 -1.81
N GLU A 48 8.21 9.31 -1.98
CA GLU A 48 8.74 10.01 -3.16
C GLU A 48 8.38 9.30 -4.47
N ILE A 49 8.52 7.96 -4.49
CA ILE A 49 8.14 7.15 -5.66
C ILE A 49 6.65 7.27 -5.96
N VAL A 50 5.79 7.17 -4.95
CA VAL A 50 4.33 7.26 -5.14
C VAL A 50 3.94 8.65 -5.65
N GLU A 51 4.46 9.71 -5.02
CA GLU A 51 4.14 11.09 -5.34
C GLU A 51 4.70 11.55 -6.69
N SER A 52 5.78 10.93 -7.20
CA SER A 52 6.39 11.28 -8.50
C SER A 52 5.52 10.92 -9.71
N ASP A 53 4.45 10.15 -9.54
CA ASP A 53 3.54 9.78 -10.62
C ASP A 53 2.09 9.71 -10.11
N PRO A 54 1.25 10.70 -10.46
CA PRO A 54 -0.14 10.79 -9.97
C PRO A 54 -1.03 9.65 -10.47
N THR A 55 -0.57 8.85 -11.42
CA THR A 55 -1.30 7.66 -11.89
C THR A 55 -1.17 6.47 -10.93
N ARG A 56 -0.22 6.49 -9.96
CA ARG A 56 -0.07 5.48 -8.89
C ARG A 56 -1.13 5.72 -7.80
N ARG A 57 -2.35 5.32 -8.09
CA ARG A 57 -3.53 5.58 -7.24
C ARG A 57 -3.74 4.52 -6.15
N TYR A 58 -3.16 3.34 -6.33
CA TYR A 58 -3.28 2.25 -5.37
C TYR A 58 -1.90 1.78 -4.94
N VAL A 59 -1.70 1.73 -3.63
CA VAL A 59 -0.44 1.27 -3.02
C VAL A 59 -0.72 -0.01 -2.24
N VAL A 60 0.06 -1.06 -2.49
CA VAL A 60 -0.03 -2.34 -1.80
C VAL A 60 1.25 -2.54 -1.00
N PRO A 61 1.24 -2.29 0.31
CA PRO A 61 2.40 -2.49 1.17
C PRO A 61 2.54 -3.97 1.59
N SER A 62 3.78 -4.43 1.77
CA SER A 62 4.09 -5.65 2.52
C SER A 62 4.37 -5.32 3.99
N ALA A 63 4.46 -6.34 4.85
CA ALA A 63 5.00 -6.18 6.19
C ALA A 63 6.45 -5.67 6.17
N PRO A 64 6.94 -4.96 7.20
CA PRO A 64 8.31 -4.50 7.29
C PRO A 64 9.32 -5.66 7.20
N GLY A 65 10.25 -5.54 6.27
CA GLY A 65 11.34 -6.49 6.08
C GLY A 65 12.48 -6.31 7.08
N ARG A 66 13.62 -6.93 6.81
CA ARG A 66 14.84 -6.77 7.60
C ARG A 66 15.49 -5.44 7.33
N ARG A 67 15.96 -4.73 8.37
CA ARG A 67 16.79 -3.52 8.29
C ARG A 67 18.26 -3.85 8.02
N SER A 68 18.69 -5.04 8.46
CA SER A 68 20.06 -5.55 8.30
C SER A 68 20.08 -7.08 8.23
N SER A 69 21.24 -7.68 7.98
CA SER A 69 21.41 -9.14 7.92
C SER A 69 21.11 -9.84 9.25
N GLY A 70 21.28 -9.17 10.39
CA GLY A 70 21.00 -9.71 11.72
C GLY A 70 19.58 -9.44 12.23
N ASP A 71 18.74 -8.77 11.42
CA ASP A 71 17.38 -8.42 11.81
C ASP A 71 16.36 -9.49 11.37
N GLU A 72 15.18 -9.49 11.99
CA GLU A 72 14.08 -10.39 11.64
C GLU A 72 12.99 -9.65 10.85
N LYS A 73 12.30 -10.36 9.98
CA LYS A 73 11.11 -9.82 9.30
C LYS A 73 9.95 -9.78 10.29
N VAL A 74 9.10 -8.76 10.16
CA VAL A 74 7.89 -8.68 10.97
C VAL A 74 6.97 -9.90 10.75
N THR A 75 6.91 -10.44 9.53
CA THR A 75 6.13 -11.65 9.25
C THR A 75 6.64 -12.86 10.03
N ASP A 76 7.98 -13.04 10.10
CA ASP A 76 8.59 -14.15 10.87
C ASP A 76 8.30 -14.00 12.37
N LEU A 77 8.35 -12.77 12.90
CA LEU A 77 7.97 -12.45 14.28
C LEU A 77 6.48 -12.71 14.55
N LEU A 78 5.59 -12.39 13.60
CA LEU A 78 4.15 -12.65 13.74
C LEU A 78 3.85 -14.15 13.81
N TYR A 79 4.48 -14.96 12.97
CA TYR A 79 4.38 -16.44 13.07
C TYR A 79 4.87 -16.96 14.42
N CYS A 80 6.04 -16.49 14.88
CA CYS A 80 6.58 -16.87 16.18
C CYS A 80 5.63 -16.46 17.32
N CYS A 81 5.10 -15.24 17.28
CA CYS A 81 4.17 -14.72 18.27
C CYS A 81 2.89 -15.57 18.35
N TYR A 82 2.27 -15.84 17.18
CA TYR A 82 1.08 -16.68 17.08
C TYR A 82 1.34 -18.10 17.60
N GLY A 83 2.42 -18.76 17.14
CA GLY A 83 2.78 -20.11 17.58
C GLY A 83 2.94 -20.20 19.08
N ARG A 84 3.60 -19.23 19.73
CA ARG A 84 3.72 -19.17 21.20
C ARG A 84 2.37 -18.96 21.87
N ALA A 85 1.52 -18.07 21.36
CA ALA A 85 0.22 -17.78 21.95
C ALA A 85 -0.68 -19.02 21.98
N VAL A 86 -0.78 -19.76 20.85
CA VAL A 86 -1.63 -20.96 20.76
C VAL A 86 -1.10 -22.13 21.58
N ASN A 87 0.21 -22.17 21.86
CA ASN A 87 0.84 -23.17 22.70
C ASN A 87 0.83 -22.81 24.21
N GLY A 88 0.27 -21.66 24.58
CA GLY A 88 0.27 -21.16 25.96
C GLY A 88 1.65 -20.71 26.45
N GLU A 89 2.59 -20.43 25.54
CA GLU A 89 3.93 -19.95 25.87
C GLU A 89 3.94 -18.42 25.99
N ASN A 90 5.04 -17.85 26.49
CA ASN A 90 5.21 -16.42 26.60
C ASN A 90 5.42 -15.80 25.19
N TYR A 91 4.37 -15.22 24.63
CA TYR A 91 4.37 -14.52 23.34
C TYR A 91 4.55 -13.01 23.48
N LYS A 92 4.34 -12.44 24.67
CA LYS A 92 4.29 -10.98 24.88
C LYS A 92 5.58 -10.29 24.50
N GLU A 93 6.72 -10.88 24.81
CA GLU A 93 8.03 -10.35 24.43
C GLU A 93 8.16 -10.18 22.89
N VAL A 94 7.67 -11.17 22.13
CA VAL A 94 7.71 -11.12 20.68
C VAL A 94 6.73 -10.06 20.15
N LEU A 95 5.55 -9.97 20.76
CA LEU A 95 4.54 -8.96 20.41
C LEU A 95 5.06 -7.54 20.64
N GLU A 96 5.75 -7.30 21.76
CA GLU A 96 6.36 -6.00 22.06
C GLU A 96 7.49 -5.64 21.08
N ARG A 97 8.27 -6.60 20.61
CA ARG A 97 9.28 -6.37 19.55
C ARG A 97 8.63 -5.95 18.26
N ILE A 98 7.49 -6.54 17.88
CA ILE A 98 6.72 -6.14 16.70
C ILE A 98 6.17 -4.73 16.91
N ARG A 99 5.57 -4.45 18.06
CA ARG A 99 5.03 -3.13 18.43
C ARG A 99 6.10 -2.05 18.32
N ALA A 100 7.23 -2.26 19.00
CA ALA A 100 8.35 -1.32 19.01
C ALA A 100 8.85 -0.99 17.58
N ARG A 101 8.83 -1.97 16.67
CA ARG A 101 9.19 -1.75 15.26
C ARG A 101 8.28 -0.75 14.56
N TYR A 102 6.97 -0.87 14.73
CA TYR A 102 6.01 0.06 14.15
C TYR A 102 6.04 1.43 14.83
N GLU A 103 6.17 1.46 16.15
CA GLU A 103 6.30 2.71 16.91
C GLU A 103 7.54 3.51 16.51
N GLU A 104 8.66 2.83 16.24
CA GLU A 104 9.87 3.45 15.72
C GLU A 104 9.60 4.12 14.36
N ILE A 105 8.95 3.41 13.42
CA ILE A 105 8.59 3.93 12.10
C ILE A 105 7.64 5.14 12.23
N ILE A 106 6.59 5.03 13.03
CA ILE A 106 5.60 6.09 13.29
C ILE A 106 6.28 7.33 13.85
N ARG A 107 7.12 7.15 14.87
CA ARG A 107 7.84 8.24 15.53
C ARG A 107 8.80 8.95 14.58
N GLU A 108 9.59 8.20 13.81
CA GLU A 108 10.57 8.78 12.88
C GLU A 108 9.94 9.45 11.66
N LEU A 109 8.75 9.00 11.27
CA LEU A 109 7.97 9.64 10.22
C LEU A 109 7.10 10.79 10.74
N HIS A 110 7.08 11.02 12.06
CA HIS A 110 6.25 12.04 12.73
C HIS A 110 4.76 11.88 12.42
N LEU A 111 4.28 10.62 12.34
CA LEU A 111 2.86 10.35 12.08
C LEU A 111 2.05 10.54 13.37
N GLY A 112 0.88 11.18 13.25
CA GLY A 112 -0.06 11.38 14.36
C GLY A 112 -1.00 10.18 14.59
N VAL A 113 -0.52 8.95 14.40
CA VAL A 113 -1.32 7.73 14.53
C VAL A 113 -0.77 6.85 15.65
N THR A 114 -1.65 6.02 16.25
CA THR A 114 -1.27 4.92 17.15
C THR A 114 -1.85 3.61 16.63
N LEU A 115 -1.20 2.50 16.94
CA LEU A 115 -1.64 1.16 16.55
C LEU A 115 -2.11 0.32 17.75
N ASP A 116 -2.34 0.94 18.91
CA ASP A 116 -2.70 0.23 20.15
C ASP A 116 -3.93 -0.62 20.01
N ARG A 117 -4.98 -0.06 19.38
CA ARG A 117 -6.23 -0.79 19.13
C ARG A 117 -6.01 -1.99 18.22
N GLN A 118 -5.20 -1.84 17.17
CA GLN A 118 -4.90 -2.89 16.22
C GLN A 118 -4.12 -4.02 16.88
N PHE A 119 -3.14 -3.69 17.71
CA PHE A 119 -2.38 -4.68 18.47
C PHE A 119 -3.26 -5.43 19.47
N ALA A 120 -4.18 -4.77 20.16
CA ALA A 120 -5.13 -5.42 21.05
C ALA A 120 -6.02 -6.44 20.29
N VAL A 121 -6.56 -6.05 19.13
CA VAL A 121 -7.36 -6.94 18.27
C VAL A 121 -6.54 -8.13 17.76
N ILE A 122 -5.27 -7.93 17.42
CA ILE A 122 -4.38 -9.01 16.97
C ILE A 122 -4.12 -9.98 18.11
N GLU A 123 -3.84 -9.48 19.30
CA GLU A 123 -3.60 -10.30 20.49
C GLU A 123 -4.82 -11.16 20.84
N ASP A 124 -6.01 -10.56 20.90
CA ASP A 124 -7.26 -11.26 21.14
C ASP A 124 -7.50 -12.37 20.10
N ALA A 125 -7.25 -12.07 18.82
CA ALA A 125 -7.41 -13.04 17.75
C ALA A 125 -6.40 -14.20 17.85
N PHE A 126 -5.16 -13.94 18.26
CA PHE A 126 -4.14 -14.97 18.46
C PHE A 126 -4.55 -15.91 19.60
N LEU A 127 -5.03 -15.37 20.72
CA LEU A 127 -5.53 -16.15 21.85
C LEU A 127 -6.79 -16.96 21.50
N ALA A 128 -7.59 -16.46 20.56
CA ALA A 128 -8.75 -17.18 20.03
C ALA A 128 -8.40 -18.23 18.95
N GLY A 129 -7.13 -18.38 18.55
CA GLY A 129 -6.69 -19.38 17.57
C GLY A 129 -7.04 -19.00 16.14
N ALA A 130 -6.88 -17.74 15.73
CA ALA A 130 -7.28 -17.21 14.42
C ALA A 130 -6.58 -17.85 13.20
N GLY A 131 -5.48 -18.58 13.39
CA GLY A 131 -4.73 -19.27 12.34
C GLY A 131 -3.49 -18.52 11.85
N GLU A 132 -2.57 -19.28 11.25
CA GLU A 132 -1.27 -18.76 10.78
C GLU A 132 -1.41 -17.75 9.65
N GLU A 133 -2.34 -17.95 8.74
CA GLU A 133 -2.59 -17.02 7.63
C GLU A 133 -3.09 -15.66 8.11
N TYR A 134 -3.95 -15.68 9.13
CA TYR A 134 -4.34 -14.44 9.80
C TYR A 134 -3.12 -13.74 10.39
N ALA A 135 -2.27 -14.44 11.12
CA ALA A 135 -1.06 -13.87 11.71
C ALA A 135 -0.15 -13.27 10.64
N ALA A 136 0.14 -14.01 9.55
CA ALA A 136 0.99 -13.55 8.46
C ALA A 136 0.51 -12.24 7.86
N SER A 137 -0.80 -12.11 7.64
CA SER A 137 -1.40 -10.93 7.00
C SER A 137 -1.41 -9.68 7.89
N ARG A 138 -1.17 -9.80 9.20
CA ARG A 138 -1.24 -8.64 10.12
C ARG A 138 -0.14 -7.61 9.88
N GLY A 139 1.03 -8.03 9.44
CA GLY A 139 2.10 -7.09 9.13
C GLY A 139 1.77 -6.18 7.94
N GLU A 140 1.13 -6.71 6.93
CA GLU A 140 0.64 -5.94 5.77
C GLU A 140 -0.51 -5.01 6.16
N TYR A 141 -1.43 -5.53 6.96
CA TYR A 141 -2.55 -4.75 7.51
C TYR A 141 -2.07 -3.54 8.31
N LEU A 142 -1.09 -3.72 9.22
CA LEU A 142 -0.55 -2.64 10.04
C LEU A 142 0.17 -1.57 9.20
N ASN A 143 0.78 -1.95 8.07
CA ASN A 143 1.41 -1.00 7.15
C ASN A 143 0.42 -0.27 6.23
N ALA A 144 -0.82 -0.71 6.16
CA ALA A 144 -1.86 -0.11 5.32
C ALA A 144 -2.70 0.95 6.07
N ILE A 145 -2.44 1.14 7.38
CA ILE A 145 -3.08 2.15 8.23
C ILE A 145 -2.30 3.45 8.19
#